data_408002516b125d976ca8aacb85212281
#
_entry.id   408002516b125d976ca8aacb85212281
#
_cell.length_a   1.000
_cell.length_b   1.000
_cell.length_c   1.000
_cell.angle_alpha   90.00
_cell.angle_beta   90.00
_cell.angle_gamma   90.00
#
_symmetry.space_group_name_H-M   'P 1'
#
loop_
_entity.id
_entity.type
_entity.pdbx_description
1 polymer ?
#
loop_
_entity_poly.entity_id
_entity_poly.type
_entity_poly.pdbx_seq_one_letter_code
_entity_poly.pdbx_strand_id
1 'polypeptide(L)'
;MKIRKLGKIEVSEIGIGCMGFSHGYGDIPTEEYSIEAIRKAYDYGCTFFDTAEGYGAMLYGEGHNEKLLGKAVKPFRDKVVLATKFHFMNDAPKTEKGIESFMRSHLEQSMKNLQTDHVELYYLHRVNRAVPVETVADIMGRFIEEGLIDGWGMSQVDIDTLSAANAVTPVSAVQNLYNMLERDCEKEIFPFCMENGIGVVPFSPVASGFLSGKVTKKTSFEHIDDVRKFVPQLSQENIDKNMPVLDLLSKYSSEKDATNAQIALAWMLKKYPNVVPIPGSKNQERILENLGASKVVLSDDEFSALQNALDEIRVFGHRGQVEYDGDTMKDWNR
;
A
#
# COMPACT_ATOMS: atom_id res chain seq x y z
N MET A 1 4.07 18.44 4.25
CA MET A 1 3.03 17.46 4.67
C MET A 1 3.05 17.30 6.17
N LYS A 2 1.93 16.91 6.80
CA LYS A 2 1.91 16.55 8.23
C LYS A 2 2.65 15.25 8.45
N ILE A 3 3.07 14.99 9.69
CA ILE A 3 3.69 13.73 10.10
C ILE A 3 2.64 12.85 10.75
N ARG A 4 2.66 11.56 10.45
CA ARG A 4 1.88 10.49 11.07
C ARG A 4 2.80 9.41 11.59
N LYS A 5 2.25 8.46 12.34
CA LYS A 5 3.03 7.36 12.94
C LYS A 5 2.56 6.01 12.46
N LEU A 6 3.51 5.15 12.18
CA LEU A 6 3.35 3.72 11.96
C LEU A 6 4.05 3.02 13.14
N GLY A 7 3.29 2.72 14.20
CA GLY A 7 3.88 2.37 15.49
C GLY A 7 4.73 3.54 16.02
N LYS A 8 6.06 3.33 16.08
CA LYS A 8 7.03 4.35 16.52
C LYS A 8 7.65 5.14 15.35
N ILE A 9 7.46 4.69 14.12
CA ILE A 9 8.09 5.24 12.91
C ILE A 9 7.31 6.48 12.45
N GLU A 10 7.99 7.61 12.32
CA GLU A 10 7.41 8.86 11.81
C GLU A 10 7.51 8.94 10.30
N VAL A 11 6.40 9.22 9.63
CA VAL A 11 6.30 9.27 8.17
C VAL A 11 5.47 10.47 7.71
N SER A 12 5.65 10.92 6.47
CA SER A 12 4.69 11.85 5.85
C SER A 12 3.30 11.21 5.79
N GLU A 13 2.24 12.01 5.98
CA GLU A 13 0.84 11.55 6.03
C GLU A 13 0.35 10.87 4.73
N ILE A 14 1.08 11.02 3.63
CA ILE A 14 0.92 10.29 2.38
C ILE A 14 2.30 9.77 1.98
N GLY A 15 2.39 8.49 1.70
CA GLY A 15 3.58 7.86 1.12
C GLY A 15 3.41 7.60 -0.38
N ILE A 16 4.37 6.89 -0.97
CA ILE A 16 4.32 6.45 -2.37
C ILE A 16 4.48 4.94 -2.45
N GLY A 17 3.53 4.27 -3.12
CA GLY A 17 3.68 2.90 -3.58
C GLY A 17 4.51 2.86 -4.87
N CYS A 18 5.71 2.29 -4.80
CA CYS A 18 6.65 2.27 -5.92
C CYS A 18 6.40 1.16 -6.94
N MET A 19 5.45 0.24 -6.69
CA MET A 19 5.18 -0.93 -7.55
C MET A 19 5.05 -0.55 -9.03
N GLY A 20 4.35 0.53 -9.36
CA GLY A 20 4.07 0.95 -10.74
C GLY A 20 5.31 1.30 -11.57
N PHE A 21 6.46 1.51 -10.98
CA PHE A 21 7.72 1.70 -11.69
C PHE A 21 8.34 0.39 -12.22
N SER A 22 7.81 -0.76 -11.82
CA SER A 22 8.35 -2.07 -12.20
C SER A 22 7.29 -3.09 -12.58
N HIS A 23 6.01 -2.88 -12.22
CA HIS A 23 5.01 -3.92 -12.31
C HIS A 23 3.58 -3.37 -12.23
N GLY A 24 2.64 -4.10 -12.82
CA GLY A 24 1.22 -4.08 -12.50
C GLY A 24 0.34 -3.12 -13.28
N TYR A 25 0.92 -2.20 -14.06
CA TYR A 25 0.15 -1.18 -14.80
C TYR A 25 0.59 -1.03 -16.28
N GLY A 26 1.06 -2.11 -16.88
CA GLY A 26 1.57 -2.12 -18.26
C GLY A 26 2.99 -1.57 -18.37
N ASP A 27 3.38 -1.03 -19.54
CA ASP A 27 4.74 -0.55 -19.80
C ASP A 27 5.29 0.30 -18.67
N ILE A 28 6.52 0.00 -18.23
CA ILE A 28 7.21 0.79 -17.21
C ILE A 28 7.95 1.97 -17.82
N PRO A 29 8.13 3.08 -17.07
CA PRO A 29 8.96 4.20 -17.52
C PRO A 29 10.45 3.82 -17.50
N THR A 30 11.29 4.66 -18.08
CA THR A 30 12.76 4.50 -17.98
C THR A 30 13.23 4.64 -16.52
N GLU A 31 14.41 4.09 -16.23
CA GLU A 31 15.01 4.19 -14.88
C GLU A 31 15.20 5.66 -14.48
N GLU A 32 15.73 6.49 -15.39
CA GLU A 32 16.00 7.92 -15.14
C GLU A 32 14.72 8.68 -14.82
N TYR A 33 13.65 8.45 -15.57
CA TYR A 33 12.35 9.07 -15.32
C TYR A 33 11.79 8.65 -13.95
N SER A 34 11.92 7.38 -13.61
CA SER A 34 11.43 6.83 -12.34
C SER A 34 12.20 7.39 -11.15
N ILE A 35 13.53 7.49 -11.26
CA ILE A 35 14.39 8.12 -10.25
C ILE A 35 14.00 9.59 -10.06
N GLU A 36 13.80 10.32 -11.15
CA GLU A 36 13.37 11.72 -11.10
C GLU A 36 12.01 11.88 -10.43
N ALA A 37 11.04 11.00 -10.74
CA ALA A 37 9.72 11.00 -10.13
C ALA A 37 9.76 10.78 -8.61
N ILE A 38 10.58 9.85 -8.14
CA ILE A 38 10.79 9.59 -6.70
C ILE A 38 11.44 10.80 -6.02
N ARG A 39 12.44 11.41 -6.64
CA ARG A 39 13.11 12.61 -6.11
C ARG A 39 12.18 13.82 -6.03
N LYS A 40 11.37 14.06 -7.06
CA LYS A 40 10.34 15.10 -7.03
C LYS A 40 9.31 14.89 -5.92
N ALA A 41 8.97 13.65 -5.63
CA ALA A 41 8.09 13.34 -4.53
C ALA A 41 8.73 13.68 -3.17
N TYR A 42 10.01 13.36 -2.99
CA TYR A 42 10.77 13.77 -1.81
C TYR A 42 10.83 15.29 -1.69
N ASP A 43 11.15 16.00 -2.76
CA ASP A 43 11.19 17.47 -2.80
C ASP A 43 9.83 18.11 -2.46
N TYR A 44 8.72 17.42 -2.78
CA TYR A 44 7.36 17.81 -2.39
C TYR A 44 7.09 17.59 -0.88
N GLY A 45 7.94 16.82 -0.19
CA GLY A 45 7.87 16.52 1.24
C GLY A 45 7.36 15.10 1.57
N CYS A 46 7.37 14.18 0.61
CA CYS A 46 7.12 12.76 0.87
C CYS A 46 8.37 12.13 1.50
N THR A 47 8.19 11.49 2.66
CA THR A 47 9.28 10.79 3.35
C THR A 47 9.05 9.28 3.47
N PHE A 48 7.95 8.75 2.94
CA PHE A 48 7.59 7.34 3.05
C PHE A 48 7.48 6.69 1.66
N PHE A 49 8.34 5.70 1.38
CA PHE A 49 8.42 4.99 0.11
C PHE A 49 8.25 3.49 0.32
N ASP A 50 7.26 2.90 -0.33
CA ASP A 50 6.88 1.50 -0.20
C ASP A 50 7.25 0.72 -1.45
N THR A 51 8.00 -0.36 -1.28
CA THR A 51 8.40 -1.32 -2.32
C THR A 51 8.15 -2.77 -1.88
N ALA A 52 8.64 -3.74 -2.62
CA ALA A 52 8.72 -5.16 -2.26
C ALA A 52 9.77 -5.88 -3.12
N GLU A 53 10.36 -6.95 -2.58
CA GLU A 53 11.35 -7.78 -3.28
C GLU A 53 10.84 -8.34 -4.61
N GLY A 54 9.55 -8.73 -4.65
CA GLY A 54 8.92 -9.36 -5.81
C GLY A 54 8.46 -8.39 -6.90
N TYR A 55 8.51 -7.07 -6.70
CA TYR A 55 8.00 -6.14 -7.69
C TYR A 55 8.87 -6.08 -8.94
N GLY A 56 8.30 -6.53 -10.07
CA GLY A 56 8.96 -6.60 -11.35
C GLY A 56 9.84 -7.85 -11.56
N ALA A 57 9.92 -8.76 -10.60
CA ALA A 57 10.80 -9.92 -10.66
C ALA A 57 10.60 -10.78 -11.90
N MET A 58 9.36 -11.05 -12.30
CA MET A 58 9.05 -11.88 -13.48
C MET A 58 9.54 -11.29 -14.80
N LEU A 59 9.55 -9.96 -14.95
CA LEU A 59 9.83 -9.29 -16.22
C LEU A 59 11.23 -8.69 -16.27
N TYR A 60 11.75 -8.24 -15.12
CA TYR A 60 12.98 -7.44 -15.07
C TYR A 60 14.03 -8.02 -14.10
N GLY A 61 13.74 -9.17 -13.46
CA GLY A 61 14.62 -9.83 -12.51
C GLY A 61 14.40 -9.40 -11.06
N GLU A 62 14.89 -10.23 -10.13
CA GLU A 62 14.71 -10.06 -8.70
C GLU A 62 15.23 -8.73 -8.16
N GLY A 63 14.46 -8.13 -7.27
CA GLY A 63 14.78 -6.86 -6.63
C GLY A 63 14.81 -5.67 -7.58
N HIS A 64 14.22 -5.74 -8.77
CA HIS A 64 14.23 -4.63 -9.74
C HIS A 64 13.73 -3.32 -9.14
N ASN A 65 12.58 -3.36 -8.45
CA ASN A 65 11.98 -2.16 -7.85
C ASN A 65 12.80 -1.62 -6.66
N GLU A 66 13.34 -2.51 -5.83
CA GLU A 66 14.21 -2.13 -4.71
C GLU A 66 15.51 -1.47 -5.20
N LYS A 67 16.15 -2.03 -6.24
CA LYS A 67 17.35 -1.45 -6.84
C LYS A 67 17.10 -0.05 -7.40
N LEU A 68 15.95 0.14 -8.05
CA LEU A 68 15.51 1.44 -8.56
C LEU A 68 15.31 2.44 -7.41
N LEU A 69 14.57 2.04 -6.37
CA LEU A 69 14.30 2.88 -5.22
C LEU A 69 15.60 3.24 -4.48
N GLY A 70 16.49 2.28 -4.24
CA GLY A 70 17.79 2.51 -3.61
C GLY A 70 18.64 3.55 -4.35
N LYS A 71 18.71 3.49 -5.69
CA LYS A 71 19.37 4.51 -6.50
C LYS A 71 18.73 5.89 -6.37
N ALA A 72 17.39 5.92 -6.34
CA ALA A 72 16.64 7.17 -6.29
C ALA A 72 16.85 7.91 -4.98
N VAL A 73 16.78 7.21 -3.84
CA VAL A 73 16.82 7.80 -2.49
C VAL A 73 18.24 7.99 -1.96
N LYS A 74 19.26 7.44 -2.60
CA LYS A 74 20.66 7.51 -2.16
C LYS A 74 21.12 8.90 -1.67
N PRO A 75 20.76 10.01 -2.34
CA PRO A 75 21.20 11.34 -1.90
C PRO A 75 20.58 11.82 -0.58
N PHE A 76 19.50 11.19 -0.12
CA PHE A 76 18.72 11.61 1.06
C PHE A 76 18.23 10.40 1.87
N ARG A 77 18.96 9.28 1.82
CA ARG A 77 18.56 8.00 2.46
C ARG A 77 18.19 8.17 3.93
N ASP A 78 18.97 8.92 4.69
CA ASP A 78 18.79 9.14 6.14
C ASP A 78 17.60 10.06 6.48
N LYS A 79 16.89 10.56 5.47
CA LYS A 79 15.76 11.48 5.63
C LYS A 79 14.42 10.84 5.23
N VAL A 80 14.42 9.57 4.89
CA VAL A 80 13.23 8.85 4.41
C VAL A 80 13.08 7.52 5.10
N VAL A 81 11.85 7.06 5.16
CA VAL A 81 11.44 5.74 5.62
C VAL A 81 11.25 4.85 4.41
N LEU A 82 12.00 3.77 4.34
CA LEU A 82 11.84 2.72 3.34
C LEU A 82 11.04 1.56 3.94
N ALA A 83 10.01 1.14 3.21
CA ALA A 83 9.30 -0.08 3.50
C ALA A 83 9.49 -1.07 2.37
N THR A 84 9.89 -2.29 2.70
CA THR A 84 9.92 -3.41 1.76
C THR A 84 9.25 -4.63 2.35
N LYS A 85 9.05 -5.66 1.52
CA LYS A 85 8.23 -6.81 1.87
C LYS A 85 8.86 -8.09 1.33
N PHE A 86 8.81 -9.14 2.15
CA PHE A 86 9.11 -10.50 1.71
C PHE A 86 7.86 -11.37 1.75
N HIS A 87 7.95 -12.53 1.13
CA HIS A 87 6.82 -13.44 1.17
C HIS A 87 7.23 -14.92 1.08
N PHE A 88 6.61 -15.76 1.88
CA PHE A 88 6.83 -17.19 1.79
C PHE A 88 6.08 -17.75 0.57
N MET A 89 6.81 -18.40 -0.33
CA MET A 89 6.24 -19.17 -1.42
C MET A 89 5.77 -20.56 -0.91
N ASN A 90 5.30 -21.41 -1.83
CA ASN A 90 4.72 -22.72 -1.50
C ASN A 90 5.68 -23.68 -0.79
N ASP A 91 6.98 -23.51 -0.94
CA ASP A 91 8.05 -24.30 -0.35
C ASP A 91 8.61 -23.69 0.95
N ALA A 92 7.79 -22.96 1.69
CA ALA A 92 8.18 -22.31 2.94
C ALA A 92 8.86 -23.30 3.91
N PRO A 93 9.93 -22.87 4.59
CA PRO A 93 10.62 -23.72 5.59
C PRO A 93 9.66 -24.12 6.72
N LYS A 94 9.85 -25.36 7.24
CA LYS A 94 8.97 -25.95 8.27
C LYS A 94 9.53 -25.87 9.69
N THR A 95 10.81 -25.50 9.84
CA THR A 95 11.45 -25.37 11.15
C THR A 95 11.69 -23.90 11.46
N GLU A 96 11.61 -23.52 12.72
CA GLU A 96 11.88 -22.15 13.16
C GLU A 96 13.22 -21.62 12.62
N LYS A 97 14.30 -22.40 12.78
CA LYS A 97 15.62 -22.04 12.23
C LYS A 97 15.61 -21.85 10.71
N GLY A 98 14.84 -22.67 10.00
CA GLY A 98 14.67 -22.53 8.55
C GLY A 98 13.92 -21.26 8.18
N ILE A 99 12.83 -20.97 8.91
CA ILE A 99 12.03 -19.75 8.74
C ILE A 99 12.91 -18.52 8.99
N GLU A 100 13.66 -18.50 10.10
CA GLU A 100 14.58 -17.39 10.40
C GLU A 100 15.65 -17.20 9.33
N SER A 101 16.31 -18.28 8.91
CA SER A 101 17.33 -18.21 7.84
C SER A 101 16.74 -17.68 6.53
N PHE A 102 15.53 -18.08 6.19
CA PHE A 102 14.80 -17.58 5.02
C PHE A 102 14.55 -16.07 5.14
N MET A 103 13.88 -15.65 6.23
CA MET A 103 13.53 -14.25 6.44
C MET A 103 14.77 -13.34 6.46
N ARG A 104 15.85 -13.79 7.12
CA ARG A 104 17.12 -13.05 7.21
C ARG A 104 17.77 -12.90 5.83
N SER A 105 17.85 -13.98 5.05
CA SER A 105 18.45 -13.91 3.71
C SER A 105 17.67 -12.99 2.76
N HIS A 106 16.34 -12.95 2.87
CA HIS A 106 15.50 -12.03 2.09
C HIS A 106 15.68 -10.57 2.53
N LEU A 107 15.76 -10.32 3.85
CA LEU A 107 16.02 -8.97 4.37
C LEU A 107 17.41 -8.47 3.95
N GLU A 108 18.45 -9.29 4.07
CA GLU A 108 19.82 -8.95 3.64
C GLU A 108 19.88 -8.66 2.14
N GLN A 109 19.16 -9.44 1.33
CA GLN A 109 19.08 -9.19 -0.12
C GLN A 109 18.33 -7.90 -0.43
N SER A 110 17.24 -7.61 0.28
CA SER A 110 16.50 -6.35 0.16
C SER A 110 17.37 -5.14 0.53
N MET A 111 18.10 -5.21 1.65
CA MET A 111 19.04 -4.16 2.06
C MET A 111 20.14 -3.94 1.00
N LYS A 112 20.69 -5.00 0.44
CA LYS A 112 21.66 -4.91 -0.66
C LYS A 112 21.08 -4.24 -1.91
N ASN A 113 19.85 -4.58 -2.29
CA ASN A 113 19.16 -3.98 -3.43
C ASN A 113 18.88 -2.50 -3.19
N LEU A 114 18.41 -2.14 -1.99
CA LEU A 114 18.12 -0.78 -1.56
C LEU A 114 19.38 0.06 -1.26
N GLN A 115 20.57 -0.56 -1.27
CA GLN A 115 21.86 0.08 -0.97
C GLN A 115 21.90 0.73 0.43
N THR A 116 21.40 0.01 1.42
CA THR A 116 21.30 0.43 2.81
C THR A 116 21.71 -0.72 3.75
N ASP A 117 21.99 -0.43 4.99
CA ASP A 117 22.32 -1.39 6.05
C ASP A 117 21.14 -1.69 6.99
N HIS A 118 20.01 -0.99 6.84
CA HIS A 118 18.76 -1.25 7.55
C HIS A 118 17.55 -0.79 6.73
N VAL A 119 16.35 -1.25 7.08
CA VAL A 119 15.08 -0.73 6.58
C VAL A 119 14.16 -0.38 7.75
N GLU A 120 13.48 0.74 7.66
CA GLU A 120 12.66 1.20 8.77
C GLU A 120 11.42 0.33 8.96
N LEU A 121 10.83 -0.21 7.88
CA LEU A 121 9.61 -1.00 7.97
C LEU A 121 9.67 -2.24 7.07
N TYR A 122 9.62 -3.43 7.68
CA TYR A 122 9.68 -4.71 6.96
C TYR A 122 8.38 -5.47 7.07
N TYR A 123 7.76 -5.82 5.95
CA TYR A 123 6.46 -6.48 5.93
C TYR A 123 6.52 -7.97 5.60
N LEU A 124 5.69 -8.76 6.27
CA LEU A 124 5.16 -9.99 5.70
C LEU A 124 4.14 -9.63 4.61
N HIS A 125 4.51 -9.85 3.34
CA HIS A 125 3.72 -9.38 2.19
C HIS A 125 2.38 -10.09 2.05
N ARG A 126 2.37 -11.41 2.32
CA ARG A 126 1.16 -12.25 2.39
C ARG A 126 1.35 -13.29 3.45
N VAL A 127 0.28 -13.59 4.15
CA VAL A 127 0.26 -14.66 5.17
C VAL A 127 0.31 -16.01 4.45
N ASN A 128 1.28 -16.84 4.83
CA ASN A 128 1.30 -18.24 4.44
C ASN A 128 0.86 -19.07 5.64
N ARG A 129 -0.31 -19.72 5.56
CA ARG A 129 -0.90 -20.48 6.67
C ARG A 129 -0.09 -21.72 7.07
N ALA A 130 0.86 -22.16 6.25
CA ALA A 130 1.79 -23.22 6.60
C ALA A 130 2.93 -22.74 7.53
N VAL A 131 3.07 -21.43 7.73
CA VAL A 131 4.07 -20.83 8.61
C VAL A 131 3.35 -20.16 9.78
N PRO A 132 3.58 -20.60 11.04
CA PRO A 132 2.96 -19.97 12.20
C PRO A 132 3.32 -18.49 12.28
N VAL A 133 2.29 -17.65 12.37
CA VAL A 133 2.49 -16.18 12.38
C VAL A 133 3.22 -15.72 13.64
N GLU A 134 3.06 -16.44 14.76
CA GLU A 134 3.76 -16.18 16.00
C GLU A 134 5.28 -16.38 15.86
N THR A 135 5.70 -17.38 15.09
CA THR A 135 7.13 -17.60 14.77
C THR A 135 7.66 -16.44 13.91
N VAL A 136 6.88 -15.97 12.93
CA VAL A 136 7.26 -14.80 12.14
C VAL A 136 7.40 -13.56 13.01
N ALA A 137 6.43 -13.32 13.91
CA ALA A 137 6.42 -12.18 14.81
C ALA A 137 7.63 -12.20 15.78
N ASP A 138 7.99 -13.37 16.34
CA ASP A 138 9.17 -13.53 17.20
C ASP A 138 10.47 -13.19 16.45
N ILE A 139 10.62 -13.71 15.23
CA ILE A 139 11.79 -13.42 14.38
C ILE A 139 11.87 -11.92 14.03
N MET A 140 10.74 -11.27 13.74
CA MET A 140 10.69 -9.83 13.50
C MET A 140 11.13 -9.04 14.75
N GLY A 141 10.73 -9.50 15.94
CA GLY A 141 11.20 -8.93 17.19
C GLY A 141 12.72 -8.98 17.33
N ARG A 142 13.33 -10.11 16.99
CA ARG A 142 14.80 -10.26 16.96
C ARG A 142 15.46 -9.32 15.95
N PHE A 143 14.89 -9.13 14.77
CA PHE A 143 15.43 -8.20 13.77
C PHE A 143 15.36 -6.73 14.25
N ILE A 144 14.33 -6.37 15.02
CA ILE A 144 14.24 -5.06 15.68
C ILE A 144 15.33 -4.92 16.74
N GLU A 145 15.53 -5.92 17.59
CA GLU A 145 16.56 -5.91 18.63
C GLU A 145 17.98 -5.84 18.06
N GLU A 146 18.22 -6.47 16.91
CA GLU A 146 19.48 -6.40 16.17
C GLU A 146 19.69 -5.07 15.45
N GLY A 147 18.68 -4.20 15.34
CA GLY A 147 18.73 -2.93 14.62
C GLY A 147 18.71 -3.08 13.09
N LEU A 148 18.28 -4.22 12.57
CA LEU A 148 18.14 -4.45 11.13
C LEU A 148 16.88 -3.77 10.56
N ILE A 149 15.83 -3.65 11.41
CA ILE A 149 14.59 -2.96 11.09
C ILE A 149 14.14 -2.12 12.30
N ASP A 150 13.41 -1.01 12.06
CA ASP A 150 12.85 -0.19 13.16
C ASP A 150 11.47 -0.70 13.60
N GLY A 151 10.78 -1.38 12.69
CA GLY A 151 9.48 -1.98 12.94
C GLY A 151 9.08 -2.95 11.84
N TRP A 152 8.02 -3.69 12.10
CA TRP A 152 7.50 -4.65 11.15
C TRP A 152 6.00 -4.50 10.91
N GLY A 153 5.53 -5.08 9.83
CA GLY A 153 4.13 -5.02 9.47
C GLY A 153 3.64 -6.27 8.74
N MET A 154 2.35 -6.29 8.49
CA MET A 154 1.67 -7.35 7.75
C MET A 154 0.81 -6.76 6.65
N SER A 155 0.72 -7.46 5.52
CA SER A 155 -0.11 -7.02 4.41
C SER A 155 -1.19 -8.06 4.11
N GLN A 156 -2.43 -7.57 3.92
CA GLN A 156 -3.60 -8.37 3.59
C GLN A 156 -3.86 -9.44 4.67
N VAL A 157 -4.09 -8.96 5.88
CA VAL A 157 -4.24 -9.78 7.09
C VAL A 157 -5.66 -9.66 7.66
N ASP A 158 -6.19 -10.76 8.18
CA ASP A 158 -7.40 -10.79 9.00
C ASP A 158 -7.13 -10.46 10.47
N ILE A 159 -8.20 -10.27 11.24
CA ILE A 159 -8.09 -9.83 12.64
C ILE A 159 -7.47 -10.90 13.55
N ASP A 160 -7.78 -12.16 13.33
CA ASP A 160 -7.28 -13.27 14.17
C ASP A 160 -5.75 -13.40 14.01
N THR A 161 -5.29 -13.39 12.76
CA THR A 161 -3.85 -13.44 12.42
C THR A 161 -3.11 -12.21 12.95
N LEU A 162 -3.69 -11.01 12.78
CA LEU A 162 -3.09 -9.77 13.27
C LEU A 162 -2.98 -9.77 14.80
N SER A 163 -4.04 -10.19 15.49
CA SER A 163 -4.07 -10.24 16.96
C SER A 163 -3.03 -11.22 17.52
N ALA A 164 -2.94 -12.43 16.92
CA ALA A 164 -1.94 -13.43 17.30
C ALA A 164 -0.51 -12.91 17.12
N ALA A 165 -0.23 -12.30 16.00
CA ALA A 165 1.08 -11.71 15.69
C ALA A 165 1.45 -10.57 16.66
N ASN A 166 0.53 -9.65 16.88
CA ASN A 166 0.72 -8.47 17.74
C ASN A 166 0.94 -8.85 19.22
N ALA A 167 0.38 -9.97 19.66
CA ALA A 167 0.57 -10.48 21.02
C ALA A 167 2.02 -10.97 21.27
N VAL A 168 2.77 -11.34 20.24
CA VAL A 168 4.17 -11.78 20.34
C VAL A 168 5.12 -10.59 20.17
N THR A 169 5.00 -9.86 19.07
CA THR A 169 5.81 -8.66 18.81
C THR A 169 4.90 -7.55 18.28
N PRO A 170 4.87 -6.37 18.94
CA PRO A 170 4.01 -5.27 18.52
C PRO A 170 4.17 -4.94 17.04
N VAL A 171 3.06 -5.00 16.29
CA VAL A 171 3.00 -4.67 14.87
C VAL A 171 3.03 -3.15 14.70
N SER A 172 3.89 -2.64 13.86
CA SER A 172 3.99 -1.20 13.57
C SER A 172 2.98 -0.73 12.54
N ALA A 173 2.70 -1.56 11.54
CA ALA A 173 1.79 -1.19 10.46
C ALA A 173 1.05 -2.39 9.84
N VAL A 174 -0.19 -2.15 9.43
CA VAL A 174 -0.98 -3.06 8.60
C VAL A 174 -1.19 -2.45 7.23
N GLN A 175 -0.83 -3.19 6.17
CA GLN A 175 -1.04 -2.75 4.79
C GLN A 175 -2.16 -3.56 4.14
N ASN A 176 -3.40 -3.10 4.28
CA ASN A 176 -4.57 -3.75 3.73
C ASN A 176 -5.21 -2.90 2.62
N LEU A 177 -6.02 -3.56 1.78
CA LEU A 177 -6.86 -2.90 0.79
C LEU A 177 -7.85 -1.97 1.51
N TYR A 178 -7.80 -0.68 1.18
CA TYR A 178 -8.77 0.29 1.69
C TYR A 178 -8.92 1.49 0.77
N ASN A 179 -10.14 1.81 0.42
CA ASN A 179 -10.54 3.01 -0.32
C ASN A 179 -12.06 3.20 -0.20
N MET A 180 -12.64 4.20 -0.85
CA MET A 180 -14.07 4.48 -0.79
C MET A 180 -14.98 3.35 -1.28
N LEU A 181 -14.46 2.43 -2.10
CA LEU A 181 -15.21 1.26 -2.62
C LEU A 181 -14.95 -0.01 -1.78
N GLU A 182 -13.88 -0.04 -0.99
CA GLU A 182 -13.44 -1.22 -0.24
C GLU A 182 -13.20 -0.81 1.22
N ARG A 183 -14.19 -1.07 2.07
CA ARG A 183 -14.21 -0.55 3.45
C ARG A 183 -14.34 -1.63 4.52
N ASP A 184 -14.18 -2.90 4.16
CA ASP A 184 -14.35 -4.01 5.11
C ASP A 184 -13.40 -3.94 6.31
N CYS A 185 -12.19 -3.38 6.13
CA CYS A 185 -11.24 -3.17 7.23
C CYS A 185 -11.76 -2.26 8.36
N GLU A 186 -12.77 -1.44 8.10
CA GLU A 186 -13.37 -0.56 9.10
C GLU A 186 -14.09 -1.32 10.22
N LYS A 187 -14.50 -2.58 9.98
CA LYS A 187 -15.28 -3.37 10.92
C LYS A 187 -14.44 -3.88 12.09
N GLU A 188 -13.26 -4.39 11.84
CA GLU A 188 -12.43 -5.08 12.83
C GLU A 188 -10.97 -4.59 12.85
N ILE A 189 -10.33 -4.51 11.67
CA ILE A 189 -8.90 -4.18 11.56
C ILE A 189 -8.62 -2.75 12.07
N PHE A 190 -9.39 -1.75 11.63
CA PHE A 190 -9.14 -0.35 12.02
C PHE A 190 -9.37 -0.10 13.51
N PRO A 191 -10.46 -0.57 14.14
CA PRO A 191 -10.63 -0.48 15.59
C PRO A 191 -9.45 -1.09 16.35
N PHE A 192 -9.05 -2.30 16.00
CA PHE A 192 -7.91 -2.98 16.62
C PHE A 192 -6.61 -2.19 16.45
N CYS A 193 -6.35 -1.68 15.24
CA CYS A 193 -5.16 -0.87 14.97
C CYS A 193 -5.14 0.41 15.79
N MET A 194 -6.29 1.09 15.92
CA MET A 194 -6.41 2.31 16.74
C MET A 194 -6.12 2.03 18.21
N GLU A 195 -6.68 0.95 18.78
CA GLU A 195 -6.49 0.56 20.18
C GLU A 195 -5.05 0.17 20.49
N ASN A 196 -4.34 -0.42 19.53
CA ASN A 196 -2.98 -0.92 19.72
C ASN A 196 -1.88 0.01 19.18
N GLY A 197 -2.22 1.21 18.70
CA GLY A 197 -1.25 2.16 18.17
C GLY A 197 -0.58 1.71 16.86
N ILE A 198 -1.25 0.84 16.10
CA ILE A 198 -0.79 0.32 14.82
C ILE A 198 -1.18 1.30 13.70
N GLY A 199 -0.26 1.65 12.83
CA GLY A 199 -0.56 2.43 11.65
C GLY A 199 -1.25 1.60 10.56
N VAL A 200 -2.11 2.24 9.77
CA VAL A 200 -2.76 1.58 8.63
C VAL A 200 -2.25 2.21 7.34
N VAL A 201 -1.74 1.37 6.45
CA VAL A 201 -1.15 1.77 5.16
C VAL A 201 -2.04 1.23 4.03
N PRO A 202 -3.06 2.00 3.57
CA PRO A 202 -3.90 1.58 2.47
C PRO A 202 -3.14 1.40 1.17
N PHE A 203 -3.17 0.21 0.58
CA PHE A 203 -2.83 0.05 -0.83
C PHE A 203 -4.07 0.18 -1.72
N SER A 204 -3.88 0.48 -3.01
CA SER A 204 -4.96 0.85 -3.93
C SER A 204 -5.91 1.96 -3.40
N PRO A 205 -5.41 3.03 -2.76
CA PRO A 205 -6.26 4.03 -2.11
C PRO A 205 -7.13 4.83 -3.10
N VAL A 206 -6.80 4.79 -4.39
CA VAL A 206 -7.56 5.41 -5.48
C VAL A 206 -8.27 4.35 -6.36
N ALA A 207 -8.56 3.16 -5.79
CA ALA A 207 -9.27 2.07 -6.46
C ALA A 207 -8.73 1.76 -7.86
N SER A 208 -7.42 1.48 -7.97
CA SER A 208 -6.74 1.19 -9.26
C SER A 208 -6.92 2.28 -10.33
N GLY A 209 -7.18 3.51 -9.90
CA GLY A 209 -7.39 4.68 -10.74
C GLY A 209 -8.86 5.03 -10.99
N PHE A 210 -9.82 4.20 -10.59
CA PHE A 210 -11.25 4.47 -10.78
C PHE A 210 -11.65 5.80 -10.11
N LEU A 211 -11.31 5.99 -8.84
CA LEU A 211 -11.67 7.20 -8.08
C LEU A 211 -11.04 8.49 -8.62
N SER A 212 -10.10 8.40 -9.56
CA SER A 212 -9.60 9.59 -10.26
C SER A 212 -10.55 10.10 -11.37
N GLY A 213 -11.56 9.29 -11.75
CA GLY A 213 -12.42 9.57 -12.90
C GLY A 213 -11.75 9.39 -14.27
N LYS A 214 -10.47 8.96 -14.32
CA LYS A 214 -9.72 8.77 -15.57
C LYS A 214 -9.88 7.36 -16.17
N VAL A 215 -10.42 6.41 -15.40
CA VAL A 215 -10.80 5.08 -15.87
C VAL A 215 -12.25 5.11 -16.31
N THR A 216 -12.47 4.83 -17.58
CA THR A 216 -13.79 4.86 -18.22
C THR A 216 -14.06 3.55 -18.95
N LYS A 217 -15.26 3.34 -19.45
CA LYS A 217 -15.59 2.19 -20.31
C LYS A 217 -14.69 2.03 -21.54
N LYS A 218 -14.06 3.10 -22.00
CA LYS A 218 -13.15 3.08 -23.15
C LYS A 218 -11.72 2.73 -22.77
N THR A 219 -11.43 2.59 -21.46
CA THR A 219 -10.10 2.23 -21.00
C THR A 219 -9.88 0.74 -21.21
N SER A 220 -8.81 0.39 -21.92
CA SER A 220 -8.38 -1.00 -22.12
C SER A 220 -7.23 -1.35 -21.17
N PHE A 221 -7.21 -2.59 -20.68
CA PHE A 221 -6.20 -3.15 -19.79
C PHE A 221 -5.59 -4.42 -20.41
N GLU A 222 -5.27 -4.39 -21.71
CA GLU A 222 -4.84 -5.58 -22.47
C GLU A 222 -3.37 -5.95 -22.25
N HIS A 223 -2.55 -5.03 -21.73
CA HIS A 223 -1.14 -5.32 -21.49
C HIS A 223 -0.98 -6.53 -20.56
N ILE A 224 0.00 -7.41 -20.87
CA ILE A 224 0.20 -8.67 -20.12
C ILE A 224 0.42 -8.43 -18.64
N ASP A 225 1.11 -7.36 -18.28
CA ASP A 225 1.42 -6.97 -16.89
C ASP A 225 0.38 -6.00 -16.28
N ASP A 226 -0.76 -5.78 -16.91
CA ASP A 226 -1.78 -4.89 -16.33
C ASP A 226 -2.75 -5.68 -15.45
N VAL A 227 -2.56 -5.59 -14.12
CA VAL A 227 -3.38 -6.29 -13.13
C VAL A 227 -4.83 -5.80 -13.10
N ARG A 228 -5.12 -4.62 -13.67
CA ARG A 228 -6.47 -4.03 -13.67
C ARG A 228 -7.48 -4.84 -14.48
N LYS A 229 -7.02 -5.65 -15.44
CA LYS A 229 -7.89 -6.57 -16.20
C LYS A 229 -8.58 -7.63 -15.32
N PHE A 230 -8.02 -7.89 -14.13
CA PHE A 230 -8.56 -8.86 -13.16
C PHE A 230 -9.37 -8.20 -12.04
N VAL A 231 -9.63 -6.89 -12.12
CA VAL A 231 -10.36 -6.13 -11.11
C VAL A 231 -11.83 -6.04 -11.49
N PRO A 232 -12.75 -6.78 -10.82
CA PRO A 232 -14.17 -6.79 -11.14
C PRO A 232 -14.82 -5.41 -11.13
N GLN A 233 -14.41 -4.50 -10.24
CA GLN A 233 -14.88 -3.11 -10.21
C GLN A 233 -14.60 -2.34 -11.50
N LEU A 234 -13.59 -2.76 -12.28
CA LEU A 234 -13.19 -2.12 -13.53
C LEU A 234 -13.78 -2.80 -14.77
N SER A 235 -14.72 -3.76 -14.61
CA SER A 235 -15.53 -4.22 -15.74
C SER A 235 -16.41 -3.08 -16.27
N GLN A 236 -16.72 -3.09 -17.56
CA GLN A 236 -17.55 -2.04 -18.17
C GLN A 236 -18.89 -1.86 -17.45
N GLU A 237 -19.52 -2.98 -17.04
CA GLU A 237 -20.80 -2.97 -16.32
C GLU A 237 -20.64 -2.31 -14.94
N ASN A 238 -19.60 -2.66 -14.18
CA ASN A 238 -19.41 -2.15 -12.83
C ASN A 238 -18.89 -0.71 -12.82
N ILE A 239 -18.13 -0.29 -13.83
CA ILE A 239 -17.77 1.12 -14.00
C ILE A 239 -19.02 2.00 -14.05
N ASP A 240 -20.04 1.62 -14.85
CA ASP A 240 -21.28 2.37 -14.92
C ASP A 240 -22.05 2.40 -13.61
N LYS A 241 -22.19 1.23 -12.99
CA LYS A 241 -22.94 1.10 -11.74
C LYS A 241 -22.28 1.86 -10.59
N ASN A 242 -20.96 2.07 -10.63
CA ASN A 242 -20.20 2.82 -9.64
C ASN A 242 -20.05 4.31 -9.98
N MET A 243 -20.59 4.79 -11.11
CA MET A 243 -20.57 6.24 -11.46
C MET A 243 -21.07 7.16 -10.35
N PRO A 244 -22.11 6.81 -9.56
CA PRO A 244 -22.57 7.68 -8.47
C PRO A 244 -21.46 8.07 -7.48
N VAL A 245 -20.45 7.22 -7.27
CA VAL A 245 -19.28 7.57 -6.43
C VAL A 245 -18.44 8.66 -7.08
N LEU A 246 -18.26 8.60 -8.42
CA LEU A 246 -17.51 9.63 -9.15
C LEU A 246 -18.28 10.94 -9.21
N ASP A 247 -19.61 10.91 -9.34
CA ASP A 247 -20.46 12.11 -9.32
C ASP A 247 -20.36 12.79 -7.96
N LEU A 248 -20.41 12.01 -6.88
CA LEU A 248 -20.21 12.51 -5.51
C LEU A 248 -18.83 13.16 -5.34
N LEU A 249 -17.75 12.50 -5.78
CA LEU A 249 -16.39 13.05 -5.73
C LEU A 249 -16.26 14.32 -6.56
N SER A 250 -16.86 14.37 -7.76
CA SER A 250 -16.80 15.52 -8.68
C SER A 250 -17.45 16.78 -8.11
N LYS A 251 -18.49 16.62 -7.29
CA LYS A 251 -19.09 17.73 -6.56
C LYS A 251 -18.05 18.39 -5.64
N TYR A 252 -17.43 17.60 -4.75
CA TYR A 252 -16.43 18.13 -3.79
C TYR A 252 -15.15 18.58 -4.49
N SER A 253 -14.75 17.91 -5.57
CA SER A 253 -13.63 18.31 -6.43
C SER A 253 -13.80 19.74 -6.94
N SER A 254 -14.98 20.06 -7.46
CA SER A 254 -15.31 21.42 -7.95
C SER A 254 -15.36 22.45 -6.83
N GLU A 255 -15.90 22.09 -5.66
CA GLU A 255 -16.01 22.98 -4.50
C GLU A 255 -14.64 23.31 -3.86
N LYS A 256 -13.69 22.37 -3.94
CA LYS A 256 -12.36 22.47 -3.33
C LYS A 256 -11.23 22.84 -4.27
N ASP A 257 -11.50 23.05 -5.55
CA ASP A 257 -10.48 23.23 -6.60
C ASP A 257 -9.41 22.12 -6.51
N ALA A 258 -9.88 20.86 -6.41
CA ALA A 258 -9.08 19.68 -6.23
C ALA A 258 -9.51 18.59 -7.22
N THR A 259 -8.71 17.54 -7.40
CA THR A 259 -9.12 16.39 -8.22
C THR A 259 -9.91 15.37 -7.40
N ASN A 260 -10.69 14.50 -8.08
CA ASN A 260 -11.41 13.42 -7.45
C ASN A 260 -10.48 12.52 -6.61
N ALA A 261 -9.28 12.23 -7.12
CA ALA A 261 -8.28 11.45 -6.40
C ALA A 261 -7.83 12.16 -5.11
N GLN A 262 -7.64 13.48 -5.17
CA GLN A 262 -7.28 14.27 -3.99
C GLN A 262 -8.42 14.29 -2.96
N ILE A 263 -9.67 14.39 -3.36
CA ILE A 263 -10.82 14.31 -2.45
C ILE A 263 -10.89 12.93 -1.78
N ALA A 264 -10.72 11.84 -2.55
CA ALA A 264 -10.73 10.48 -2.01
C ALA A 264 -9.61 10.25 -0.98
N LEU A 265 -8.40 10.76 -1.24
CA LEU A 265 -7.27 10.68 -0.31
C LEU A 265 -7.49 11.59 0.92
N ALA A 266 -8.00 12.81 0.74
CA ALA A 266 -8.31 13.73 1.85
C ALA A 266 -9.41 13.18 2.77
N TRP A 267 -10.44 12.53 2.21
CA TRP A 267 -11.46 11.81 2.98
C TRP A 267 -10.82 10.75 3.89
N MET A 268 -9.91 9.94 3.34
CA MET A 268 -9.22 8.89 4.07
C MET A 268 -8.35 9.45 5.21
N LEU A 269 -7.60 10.53 4.92
CA LEU A 269 -6.77 11.23 5.90
C LEU A 269 -7.59 11.89 7.02
N LYS A 270 -8.79 12.38 6.70
CA LYS A 270 -9.70 13.01 7.68
C LYS A 270 -10.36 11.97 8.57
N LYS A 271 -10.70 10.79 8.00
CA LYS A 271 -11.45 9.75 8.70
C LYS A 271 -10.68 9.11 9.85
N TYR A 272 -9.39 8.81 9.62
CA TYR A 272 -8.55 8.10 10.60
C TYR A 272 -7.18 8.74 10.76
N PRO A 273 -6.76 9.06 11.99
CA PRO A 273 -5.47 9.72 12.25
C PRO A 273 -4.26 8.80 12.03
N ASN A 274 -4.44 7.48 12.12
CA ASN A 274 -3.40 6.47 11.95
C ASN A 274 -3.29 5.90 10.53
N VAL A 275 -4.01 6.47 9.56
CA VAL A 275 -4.00 6.04 8.15
C VAL A 275 -2.95 6.82 7.35
N VAL A 276 -2.10 6.11 6.63
CA VAL A 276 -1.06 6.65 5.74
C VAL A 276 -1.20 5.99 4.37
N PRO A 277 -2.00 6.55 3.44
CA PRO A 277 -2.18 5.95 2.12
C PRO A 277 -0.90 6.02 1.29
N ILE A 278 -0.71 5.01 0.43
CA ILE A 278 0.41 4.91 -0.51
C ILE A 278 -0.07 4.85 -1.97
N PRO A 279 -0.66 5.95 -2.49
CA PRO A 279 -1.09 5.99 -3.87
C PRO A 279 0.10 5.76 -4.81
N GLY A 280 0.06 4.68 -5.59
CA GLY A 280 1.06 4.37 -6.60
C GLY A 280 0.75 5.04 -7.93
N SER A 281 1.77 5.51 -8.63
CA SER A 281 1.71 5.92 -10.02
C SER A 281 3.09 5.85 -10.67
N LYS A 282 3.12 5.56 -11.97
CA LYS A 282 4.32 5.68 -12.80
C LYS A 282 4.44 7.05 -13.51
N ASN A 283 3.46 7.94 -13.32
CA ASN A 283 3.44 9.27 -13.92
C ASN A 283 3.76 10.32 -12.84
N GLN A 284 4.78 11.15 -13.09
CA GLN A 284 5.27 12.17 -12.15
C GLN A 284 4.18 13.16 -11.72
N GLU A 285 3.39 13.65 -12.67
CA GLU A 285 2.35 14.64 -12.40
C GLU A 285 1.25 14.07 -11.49
N ARG A 286 0.86 12.81 -11.71
CA ARG A 286 -0.12 12.13 -10.85
C ARG A 286 0.43 11.84 -9.46
N ILE A 287 1.72 11.55 -9.33
CA ILE A 287 2.36 11.42 -8.02
C ILE A 287 2.21 12.73 -7.25
N LEU A 288 2.59 13.85 -7.85
CA LEU A 288 2.47 15.17 -7.21
C LEU A 288 1.02 15.57 -6.96
N GLU A 289 0.10 15.24 -7.89
CA GLU A 289 -1.35 15.40 -7.71
C GLU A 289 -1.82 14.65 -6.45
N ASN A 290 -1.48 13.36 -6.31
CA ASN A 290 -1.84 12.55 -5.16
C ASN A 290 -1.28 13.12 -3.85
N LEU A 291 0.00 13.51 -3.82
CA LEU A 291 0.62 14.15 -2.67
C LEU A 291 -0.04 15.48 -2.30
N GLY A 292 -0.57 16.18 -3.30
CA GLY A 292 -1.34 17.42 -3.13
C GLY A 292 -2.62 17.25 -2.31
N ALA A 293 -3.13 16.03 -2.13
CA ALA A 293 -4.27 15.74 -1.26
C ALA A 293 -4.02 16.18 0.19
N SER A 294 -2.77 16.23 0.64
CA SER A 294 -2.39 16.76 1.96
C SER A 294 -2.78 18.23 2.20
N LYS A 295 -3.06 18.98 1.15
CA LYS A 295 -3.50 20.39 1.19
C LYS A 295 -5.02 20.55 1.15
N VAL A 296 -5.74 19.49 0.80
CA VAL A 296 -7.21 19.50 0.72
C VAL A 296 -7.80 19.38 2.12
N VAL A 297 -8.53 20.39 2.55
CA VAL A 297 -9.17 20.42 3.87
C VAL A 297 -10.67 20.20 3.71
N LEU A 298 -11.15 19.12 4.30
CA LEU A 298 -12.59 18.88 4.49
C LEU A 298 -12.97 19.33 5.91
N SER A 299 -13.91 20.25 6.06
CA SER A 299 -14.48 20.59 7.35
C SER A 299 -15.21 19.36 7.95
N ASP A 300 -15.60 19.41 9.21
CA ASP A 300 -16.34 18.32 9.85
C ASP A 300 -17.71 18.11 9.19
N ASP A 301 -18.40 19.21 8.83
CA ASP A 301 -19.69 19.16 8.14
C ASP A 301 -19.55 18.58 6.71
N GLU A 302 -18.54 19.02 5.96
CA GLU A 302 -18.27 18.52 4.61
C GLU A 302 -17.89 17.03 4.64
N PHE A 303 -17.04 16.62 5.58
CA PHE A 303 -16.69 15.23 5.76
C PHE A 303 -17.91 14.38 6.10
N SER A 304 -18.73 14.83 7.06
CA SER A 304 -19.95 14.12 7.48
C SER A 304 -20.95 13.99 6.32
N ALA A 305 -21.16 15.07 5.56
CA ALA A 305 -22.04 15.04 4.40
C ALA A 305 -21.52 14.12 3.29
N LEU A 306 -20.21 14.15 3.01
CA LEU A 306 -19.56 13.24 2.04
C LEU A 306 -19.68 11.78 2.49
N GLN A 307 -19.40 11.51 3.77
CA GLN A 307 -19.46 10.16 4.34
C GLN A 307 -20.89 9.60 4.28
N ASN A 308 -21.88 10.36 4.73
CA ASN A 308 -23.29 9.94 4.70
C ASN A 308 -23.76 9.66 3.26
N ALA A 309 -23.41 10.52 2.31
CA ALA A 309 -23.75 10.31 0.91
C ALA A 309 -23.06 9.08 0.33
N LEU A 310 -21.81 8.81 0.71
CA LEU A 310 -21.07 7.62 0.29
C LEU A 310 -21.70 6.34 0.85
N ASP A 311 -22.19 6.38 2.09
CA ASP A 311 -22.81 5.23 2.77
C ASP A 311 -24.12 4.79 2.12
N GLU A 312 -24.83 5.70 1.45
CA GLU A 312 -26.05 5.41 0.69
C GLU A 312 -25.77 4.82 -0.71
N ILE A 313 -24.55 4.89 -1.20
CA ILE A 313 -24.19 4.38 -2.52
C ILE A 313 -23.86 2.90 -2.43
N ARG A 314 -24.60 2.08 -3.18
CA ARG A 314 -24.25 0.68 -3.38
C ARG A 314 -23.06 0.56 -4.31
N VAL A 315 -22.01 -0.13 -3.87
CA VAL A 315 -20.81 -0.48 -4.66
C VAL A 315 -21.01 -1.82 -5.36
N PHE A 316 -20.51 -1.95 -6.58
CA PHE A 316 -20.62 -3.15 -7.41
C PHE A 316 -19.22 -3.67 -7.77
N GLY A 317 -19.05 -5.00 -7.64
CA GLY A 317 -17.78 -5.67 -7.80
C GLY A 317 -16.84 -5.41 -6.61
N HIS A 318 -15.66 -5.98 -6.67
CA HIS A 318 -14.60 -5.84 -5.67
C HIS A 318 -13.25 -5.63 -6.37
N ARG A 319 -12.20 -5.29 -5.61
CA ARG A 319 -10.85 -5.06 -6.16
C ARG A 319 -10.25 -6.33 -6.77
N GLY A 320 -10.76 -7.51 -6.39
CA GLY A 320 -10.09 -8.77 -6.60
C GLY A 320 -8.91 -8.89 -5.64
N GLN A 321 -9.00 -9.79 -4.72
CA GLN A 321 -7.87 -10.12 -3.84
C GLN A 321 -7.37 -11.48 -4.24
N VAL A 322 -6.06 -11.55 -4.34
CA VAL A 322 -5.38 -12.79 -4.57
C VAL A 322 -4.74 -13.17 -3.23
N GLU A 323 -5.36 -14.08 -2.51
CA GLU A 323 -4.67 -14.76 -1.43
C GLU A 323 -3.92 -15.98 -1.98
N TYR A 324 -2.66 -16.08 -1.59
CA TYR A 324 -1.94 -17.33 -1.74
C TYR A 324 -2.27 -18.21 -0.53
N ASP A 325 -3.08 -19.22 -0.74
CA ASP A 325 -3.40 -20.26 0.23
C ASP A 325 -2.60 -21.51 -0.16
N GLY A 326 -1.30 -21.50 0.16
CA GLY A 326 -0.42 -22.66 -0.02
C GLY A 326 -0.17 -23.11 -1.46
N ASP A 327 -1.15 -23.15 -2.35
CA ASP A 327 -1.03 -23.60 -3.74
C ASP A 327 -2.04 -22.98 -4.71
N THR A 328 -2.98 -22.16 -4.27
CA THR A 328 -4.02 -21.63 -5.14
C THR A 328 -4.29 -20.15 -4.90
N MET A 329 -4.34 -19.39 -6.00
CA MET A 329 -4.96 -18.07 -6.01
C MET A 329 -6.47 -18.27 -5.82
N LYS A 330 -6.99 -17.97 -4.63
CA LYS A 330 -8.44 -17.91 -4.43
C LYS A 330 -8.91 -16.50 -4.73
N ASP A 331 -9.82 -16.41 -5.69
CA ASP A 331 -10.59 -15.20 -5.94
C ASP A 331 -11.55 -15.01 -4.76
N TRP A 332 -11.42 -13.92 -4.02
CA TRP A 332 -12.33 -13.57 -2.95
C TRP A 332 -13.62 -13.03 -3.57
N ASN A 333 -14.49 -13.95 -3.97
CA ASN A 333 -15.86 -13.63 -4.26
C ASN A 333 -16.63 -13.51 -2.92
N ARG A 334 -16.79 -12.30 -2.45
CA ARG A 334 -17.77 -11.96 -1.42
C ARG A 334 -18.86 -11.11 -2.02
#